data_c7edc25c0aa3f25fe8275fb663137bf3
#
_entry.id   c7edc25c0aa3f25fe8275fb663137bf3
#
_cell.length_a   1.000
_cell.length_b   1.000
_cell.length_c   1.000
_cell.angle_alpha   90.00
_cell.angle_beta   90.00
_cell.angle_gamma   90.00
#
_symmetry.space_group_name_H-M   'P 1'
#
loop_
_entity.id
_entity.type
_entity.pdbx_description
1 polymer ?
#
loop_
_entity_poly.entity_id
_entity_poly.type
_entity_poly.pdbx_seq_one_letter_code
_entity_poly.pdbx_strand_id
1 'polypeptide(L)'
;MSAFCRDCLADARAGAKRCATCGSLRLLAHDELDSLAIAHMDCDAFYAAIEKRDNPELRDKPVIVGGGSRRGVVSTACYVARIDGVRSAMPMFKALELCPKAVVIKPNFAKYTAAAKAIRGMMLELTPQVEPLSLDEAFLDLSGTQMLHGLAPAKLMARLAKRIEIEVGITVSIGLSFNKFLAKLASELDKPRGFAVIGEAEAVAFLRDKPVGFIRGAGAALQARLAKDGITHIGQIQDMAAKDLARRYGNTGLWLHHLAHAQDSRKVDPDGELKSISSETTFDTNIAKFEDLEAVLWRQAERVSARAKASGHGGRTVVLKLKTAGFRTRTRSVSLDSPTQLADRIFRTAREALRREADGTAFRLLGVGISQLAPDTDCDPADLVDDGSAKRAATERAMDKVRAKFGGEAVVKGRAARSALRR
;
A
#
# COMPACT_ATOMS: atom_id res chain seq x y z
N MET A 1 -7.43 -35.51 1.81
CA MET A 1 -6.48 -34.48 1.29
C MET A 1 -6.75 -34.32 -0.21
N SER A 2 -7.35 -33.20 -0.60
CA SER A 2 -7.53 -32.82 -2.01
C SER A 2 -6.21 -32.30 -2.56
N ALA A 3 -5.90 -32.59 -3.82
CA ALA A 3 -4.69 -32.12 -4.49
C ALA A 3 -4.95 -31.86 -5.98
N PHE A 4 -4.27 -30.85 -6.54
CA PHE A 4 -4.35 -30.55 -7.97
C PHE A 4 -3.06 -29.90 -8.49
N CYS A 5 -2.91 -29.92 -9.82
CA CYS A 5 -1.81 -29.25 -10.51
C CYS A 5 -2.14 -27.78 -10.76
N ARG A 6 -1.27 -26.87 -10.30
CA ARG A 6 -1.42 -25.40 -10.50
C ARG A 6 -1.28 -24.96 -11.96
N ASP A 7 -0.70 -25.81 -12.83
CA ASP A 7 -0.48 -25.49 -14.24
C ASP A 7 -1.62 -25.93 -15.16
N CYS A 8 -2.14 -27.15 -14.99
CA CYS A 8 -3.20 -27.68 -15.87
C CYS A 8 -4.54 -27.86 -15.17
N LEU A 9 -4.60 -27.62 -13.84
CA LEU A 9 -5.78 -27.77 -12.97
C LEU A 9 -6.32 -29.20 -12.84
N ALA A 10 -5.65 -30.19 -13.43
CA ALA A 10 -6.02 -31.58 -13.26
C ALA A 10 -5.84 -32.00 -11.80
N ASP A 11 -6.77 -32.83 -11.31
CA ASP A 11 -6.66 -33.43 -10.00
C ASP A 11 -5.41 -34.29 -9.90
N ALA A 12 -4.82 -34.32 -8.73
CA ALA A 12 -3.62 -35.07 -8.44
C ALA A 12 -3.85 -35.99 -7.23
N ARG A 13 -3.08 -37.07 -7.15
CA ARG A 13 -3.08 -37.92 -5.94
C ARG A 13 -2.29 -37.18 -4.84
N ALA A 14 -2.76 -37.27 -3.61
CA ALA A 14 -2.01 -36.81 -2.46
C ALA A 14 -0.63 -37.49 -2.42
N GLY A 15 0.43 -36.69 -2.18
CA GLY A 15 1.82 -37.18 -2.15
C GLY A 15 2.46 -37.42 -3.54
N ALA A 16 1.76 -37.15 -4.65
CA ALA A 16 2.36 -37.18 -5.98
C ALA A 16 3.47 -36.09 -6.08
N LYS A 17 4.61 -36.43 -6.68
CA LYS A 17 5.71 -35.52 -6.93
C LYS A 17 5.57 -34.74 -8.24
N ARG A 18 4.80 -35.24 -9.18
CA ARG A 18 4.56 -34.66 -10.51
C ARG A 18 3.11 -34.83 -10.92
N CYS A 19 2.59 -33.92 -11.69
CA CYS A 19 1.29 -34.03 -12.33
C CYS A 19 1.31 -35.14 -13.38
N ALA A 20 0.38 -36.09 -13.30
CA ALA A 20 0.26 -37.17 -14.28
C ALA A 20 -0.14 -36.70 -15.69
N THR A 21 -0.85 -35.53 -15.76
CA THR A 21 -1.34 -34.95 -17.02
C THR A 21 -0.31 -34.14 -17.77
N CYS A 22 0.45 -33.25 -17.07
CA CYS A 22 1.36 -32.29 -17.73
C CYS A 22 2.80 -32.36 -17.23
N GLY A 23 3.16 -33.25 -16.30
CA GLY A 23 4.50 -33.43 -15.78
C GLY A 23 4.97 -32.36 -14.80
N SER A 24 4.15 -31.33 -14.54
CA SER A 24 4.51 -30.23 -13.65
C SER A 24 4.80 -30.69 -12.23
N LEU A 25 5.77 -30.02 -11.57
CA LEU A 25 6.09 -30.18 -10.15
C LEU A 25 5.22 -29.31 -9.25
N ARG A 26 4.46 -28.37 -9.81
CA ARG A 26 3.65 -27.40 -9.07
C ARG A 26 2.31 -27.98 -8.67
N LEU A 27 2.36 -28.92 -7.75
CA LEU A 27 1.17 -29.51 -7.13
C LEU A 27 0.83 -28.76 -5.85
N LEU A 28 -0.46 -28.57 -5.61
CA LEU A 28 -0.99 -28.03 -4.35
C LEU A 28 -1.85 -29.12 -3.72
N ALA A 29 -1.61 -29.40 -2.45
CA ALA A 29 -2.34 -30.40 -1.69
C ALA A 29 -2.67 -29.87 -0.30
N HIS A 30 -3.92 -29.97 0.11
CA HIS A 30 -4.37 -29.61 1.45
C HIS A 30 -5.73 -30.24 1.74
N ASP A 31 -6.05 -30.51 3.00
CA ASP A 31 -7.33 -31.14 3.35
C ASP A 31 -8.53 -30.21 3.14
N GLU A 32 -8.34 -28.91 3.32
CA GLU A 32 -9.38 -27.89 3.26
C GLU A 32 -9.42 -27.11 1.92
N LEU A 33 -8.78 -27.60 0.83
CA LEU A 33 -8.72 -26.86 -0.45
C LEU A 33 -10.09 -26.52 -1.05
N ASP A 34 -11.09 -27.30 -0.76
CA ASP A 34 -12.43 -27.15 -1.34
C ASP A 34 -13.34 -26.23 -0.49
N SER A 35 -12.96 -25.96 0.77
CA SER A 35 -13.74 -25.16 1.72
C SER A 35 -13.19 -23.76 1.95
N LEU A 36 -11.88 -23.56 1.79
CA LEU A 36 -11.25 -22.26 2.00
C LEU A 36 -11.58 -21.29 0.87
N ALA A 37 -11.97 -20.07 1.21
CA ALA A 37 -12.47 -19.10 0.22
C ALA A 37 -11.85 -17.71 0.30
N ILE A 38 -11.10 -17.38 1.36
CA ILE A 38 -10.45 -16.09 1.47
C ILE A 38 -9.04 -16.18 0.89
N ALA A 39 -8.81 -15.47 -0.22
CA ALA A 39 -7.52 -15.41 -0.87
C ALA A 39 -6.85 -14.04 -0.67
N HIS A 40 -5.52 -14.04 -0.55
CA HIS A 40 -4.69 -12.87 -0.74
C HIS A 40 -3.77 -13.10 -1.93
N MET A 41 -3.73 -12.15 -2.84
CA MET A 41 -2.84 -12.17 -4.00
C MET A 41 -1.90 -10.98 -3.97
N ASP A 42 -0.62 -11.22 -4.29
CA ASP A 42 0.44 -10.22 -4.29
C ASP A 42 1.33 -10.42 -5.52
N CYS A 43 1.56 -9.36 -6.29
CA CYS A 43 2.39 -9.43 -7.50
C CYS A 43 3.87 -9.46 -7.12
N ASP A 44 4.60 -10.45 -7.62
CA ASP A 44 5.99 -10.68 -7.29
C ASP A 44 6.90 -9.55 -7.77
N ALA A 45 7.53 -8.83 -6.83
CA ALA A 45 8.42 -7.71 -7.11
C ALA A 45 7.86 -6.73 -8.16
N PHE A 46 6.60 -6.33 -8.02
CA PHE A 46 5.70 -5.75 -9.02
C PHE A 46 6.35 -4.75 -9.98
N TYR A 47 6.89 -3.62 -9.49
CA TYR A 47 7.47 -2.62 -10.39
C TYR A 47 8.69 -3.17 -11.14
N ALA A 48 9.55 -3.91 -10.45
CA ALA A 48 10.73 -4.49 -11.08
C ALA A 48 10.38 -5.62 -12.07
N ALA A 49 9.30 -6.36 -11.82
CA ALA A 49 8.80 -7.38 -12.75
C ALA A 49 8.29 -6.73 -14.05
N ILE A 50 7.55 -5.62 -13.97
CA ILE A 50 7.09 -4.87 -15.14
C ILE A 50 8.27 -4.29 -15.94
N GLU A 51 9.28 -3.73 -15.27
CA GLU A 51 10.44 -3.19 -15.97
C GLU A 51 11.26 -4.31 -16.67
N LYS A 52 11.38 -5.49 -16.06
CA LYS A 52 12.01 -6.66 -16.67
C LYS A 52 11.19 -7.26 -17.83
N ARG A 53 9.86 -7.23 -17.71
CA ARG A 53 8.96 -7.65 -18.80
C ARG A 53 9.14 -6.80 -20.04
N ASP A 54 9.18 -5.47 -19.85
CA ASP A 54 9.28 -4.51 -20.94
C ASP A 54 10.69 -4.42 -21.53
N ASN A 55 11.72 -4.83 -20.78
CA ASN A 55 13.13 -4.83 -21.18
C ASN A 55 13.76 -6.21 -20.97
N PRO A 56 13.69 -7.11 -21.94
CA PRO A 56 14.20 -8.50 -21.79
C PRO A 56 15.67 -8.59 -21.42
N GLU A 57 16.49 -7.61 -21.80
CA GLU A 57 17.91 -7.52 -21.42
C GLU A 57 18.17 -7.36 -19.91
N LEU A 58 17.14 -7.02 -19.14
CA LEU A 58 17.19 -6.92 -17.68
C LEU A 58 16.86 -8.26 -16.99
N ARG A 59 16.48 -9.28 -17.73
CA ARG A 59 15.93 -10.54 -17.20
C ARG A 59 16.79 -11.15 -16.10
N ASP A 60 18.10 -11.22 -16.33
CA ASP A 60 19.04 -11.87 -15.41
C ASP A 60 19.85 -10.86 -14.57
N LYS A 61 19.57 -9.56 -14.73
CA LYS A 61 20.26 -8.51 -13.99
C LYS A 61 19.54 -8.19 -12.66
N PRO A 62 20.27 -7.78 -11.62
CA PRO A 62 19.68 -7.20 -10.45
C PRO A 62 19.08 -5.84 -10.81
N VAL A 63 17.77 -5.66 -10.58
CA VAL A 63 17.01 -4.45 -10.89
C VAL A 63 16.43 -3.87 -9.60
N ILE A 64 16.62 -2.58 -9.42
CA ILE A 64 16.04 -1.78 -8.34
C ILE A 64 15.23 -0.66 -8.96
N VAL A 65 13.93 -0.62 -8.66
CA VAL A 65 13.08 0.53 -8.99
C VAL A 65 13.06 1.48 -7.82
N GLY A 66 13.41 2.74 -8.06
CA GLY A 66 13.50 3.74 -7.00
C GLY A 66 14.46 4.87 -7.37
N GLY A 67 14.92 5.59 -6.37
CA GLY A 67 15.86 6.70 -6.60
C GLY A 67 15.14 7.98 -7.01
N GLY A 68 15.84 8.81 -7.77
CA GLY A 68 15.33 10.10 -8.28
C GLY A 68 15.72 11.29 -7.42
N SER A 69 16.14 11.09 -6.18
CA SER A 69 16.69 12.14 -5.32
C SER A 69 17.88 11.62 -4.52
N ARG A 70 18.68 12.55 -3.98
CA ARG A 70 19.82 12.24 -3.09
C ARG A 70 19.40 11.40 -1.87
N ARG A 71 18.12 11.49 -1.47
CA ARG A 71 17.49 10.76 -0.35
C ARG A 71 16.49 9.71 -0.82
N GLY A 72 16.64 9.24 -2.05
CA GLY A 72 15.78 8.23 -2.63
C GLY A 72 15.81 6.93 -1.85
N VAL A 73 14.71 6.21 -1.92
CA VAL A 73 14.55 4.87 -1.34
C VAL A 73 14.23 3.85 -2.44
N VAL A 74 14.48 2.59 -2.13
CA VAL A 74 14.05 1.46 -2.96
C VAL A 74 12.52 1.37 -2.89
N SER A 75 11.84 1.53 -4.02
CA SER A 75 10.41 1.24 -4.13
C SER A 75 10.19 -0.26 -4.22
N THR A 76 10.91 -0.92 -5.14
CA THR A 76 10.88 -2.38 -5.32
C THR A 76 12.24 -2.88 -5.79
N ALA A 77 12.69 -4.03 -5.27
CA ALA A 77 13.86 -4.76 -5.75
C ALA A 77 13.42 -6.10 -6.33
N CYS A 78 13.94 -6.48 -7.50
CA CYS A 78 13.70 -7.80 -8.06
C CYS A 78 14.37 -8.89 -7.21
N TYR A 79 13.96 -10.15 -7.39
CA TYR A 79 14.46 -11.26 -6.57
C TYR A 79 15.98 -11.44 -6.70
N VAL A 80 16.58 -11.18 -7.86
CA VAL A 80 18.05 -11.20 -8.04
C VAL A 80 18.71 -10.17 -7.12
N ALA A 81 18.21 -8.93 -7.06
CA ALA A 81 18.76 -7.92 -6.15
C ALA A 81 18.47 -8.23 -4.66
N ARG A 82 17.38 -8.95 -4.36
CA ARG A 82 17.05 -9.39 -2.98
C ARG A 82 18.03 -10.44 -2.45
N ILE A 83 18.71 -11.21 -3.32
CA ILE A 83 19.76 -12.16 -2.91
C ILE A 83 20.89 -11.42 -2.21
N ASP A 84 21.29 -10.23 -2.72
CA ASP A 84 22.31 -9.39 -2.12
C ASP A 84 21.81 -8.60 -0.89
N GLY A 85 20.60 -8.87 -0.39
CA GLY A 85 20.02 -8.26 0.80
C GLY A 85 19.26 -6.96 0.56
N VAL A 86 19.07 -6.51 -0.69
CA VAL A 86 18.28 -5.31 -1.00
C VAL A 86 16.79 -5.53 -0.64
N ARG A 87 16.17 -4.54 0.00
CA ARG A 87 14.75 -4.60 0.42
C ARG A 87 14.04 -3.28 0.09
N SER A 88 12.72 -3.33 -0.07
CA SER A 88 11.87 -2.13 -0.20
C SER A 88 12.02 -1.21 1.02
N ALA A 89 11.85 0.09 0.80
CA ALA A 89 12.05 1.17 1.76
C ALA A 89 13.50 1.39 2.24
N MET A 90 14.47 0.57 1.79
CA MET A 90 15.89 0.76 2.07
C MET A 90 16.39 2.06 1.41
N PRO A 91 17.24 2.87 2.07
CA PRO A 91 17.91 3.98 1.42
C PRO A 91 18.70 3.52 0.18
N MET A 92 18.58 4.26 -0.93
CA MET A 92 19.20 3.86 -2.20
C MET A 92 20.71 3.68 -2.10
N PHE A 93 21.42 4.55 -1.37
CA PHE A 93 22.86 4.43 -1.18
C PHE A 93 23.25 3.10 -0.56
N LYS A 94 22.49 2.66 0.50
CA LYS A 94 22.72 1.38 1.15
C LYS A 94 22.40 0.19 0.23
N ALA A 95 21.35 0.32 -0.59
CA ALA A 95 21.01 -0.71 -1.56
C ALA A 95 22.13 -0.89 -2.61
N LEU A 96 22.76 0.20 -3.05
CA LEU A 96 23.88 0.17 -3.99
C LEU A 96 25.19 -0.32 -3.35
N GLU A 97 25.40 -0.11 -2.06
CA GLU A 97 26.50 -0.73 -1.31
C GLU A 97 26.36 -2.26 -1.27
N LEU A 98 25.14 -2.77 -1.07
CA LEU A 98 24.86 -4.20 -1.04
C LEU A 98 24.87 -4.85 -2.42
N CYS A 99 24.39 -4.16 -3.44
CA CYS A 99 24.29 -4.65 -4.81
C CYS A 99 24.82 -3.61 -5.80
N PRO A 100 26.17 -3.46 -5.93
CA PRO A 100 26.80 -2.42 -6.78
C PRO A 100 26.50 -2.58 -8.27
N LYS A 101 26.16 -3.80 -8.71
CA LYS A 101 25.82 -4.11 -10.11
C LYS A 101 24.36 -3.87 -10.45
N ALA A 102 23.54 -3.38 -9.51
CA ALA A 102 22.13 -3.20 -9.73
C ALA A 102 21.85 -2.10 -10.78
N VAL A 103 20.94 -2.42 -11.71
CA VAL A 103 20.36 -1.44 -12.61
C VAL A 103 19.27 -0.68 -11.87
N VAL A 104 19.46 0.63 -11.69
CA VAL A 104 18.49 1.49 -11.01
C VAL A 104 17.59 2.15 -12.05
N ILE A 105 16.27 1.95 -11.89
CA ILE A 105 15.24 2.47 -12.80
C ILE A 105 14.34 3.44 -12.03
N LYS A 106 14.07 4.61 -12.60
CA LYS A 106 13.11 5.56 -12.06
C LYS A 106 11.69 5.00 -12.16
N PRO A 107 10.85 5.11 -11.12
CA PRO A 107 9.47 4.61 -11.16
C PRO A 107 8.65 5.25 -12.28
N ASN A 108 7.92 4.40 -13.04
CA ASN A 108 6.92 4.83 -14.03
C ASN A 108 5.53 4.39 -13.57
N PHE A 109 4.89 5.23 -12.74
CA PHE A 109 3.59 4.89 -12.16
C PHE A 109 2.47 4.72 -13.19
N ALA A 110 2.56 5.34 -14.38
CA ALA A 110 1.56 5.15 -15.44
C ALA A 110 1.54 3.69 -15.92
N LYS A 111 2.71 3.08 -16.16
CA LYS A 111 2.81 1.65 -16.50
C LYS A 111 2.27 0.75 -15.39
N TYR A 112 2.65 1.02 -14.14
CA TYR A 112 2.27 0.19 -13.00
C TYR A 112 0.77 0.26 -12.74
N THR A 113 0.19 1.45 -12.83
CA THR A 113 -1.27 1.64 -12.70
C THR A 113 -2.03 0.93 -13.81
N ALA A 114 -1.54 0.96 -15.06
CA ALA A 114 -2.17 0.26 -16.16
C ALA A 114 -2.16 -1.26 -15.95
N ALA A 115 -1.03 -1.84 -15.52
CA ALA A 115 -0.94 -3.26 -15.19
C ALA A 115 -1.82 -3.64 -14.00
N ALA A 116 -1.82 -2.84 -12.92
CA ALA A 116 -2.68 -3.04 -11.75
C ALA A 116 -4.16 -3.04 -12.13
N LYS A 117 -4.59 -2.10 -13.01
CA LYS A 117 -5.97 -2.03 -13.49
C LYS A 117 -6.38 -3.28 -14.29
N ALA A 118 -5.49 -3.79 -15.16
CA ALA A 118 -5.73 -5.02 -15.91
C ALA A 118 -5.90 -6.23 -14.97
N ILE A 119 -4.98 -6.39 -14.01
CA ILE A 119 -5.04 -7.46 -13.01
C ILE A 119 -6.32 -7.37 -12.16
N ARG A 120 -6.67 -6.15 -11.70
CA ARG A 120 -7.91 -5.95 -10.94
C ARG A 120 -9.15 -6.32 -11.77
N GLY A 121 -9.16 -6.01 -13.06
CA GLY A 121 -10.24 -6.46 -13.98
C GLY A 121 -10.40 -7.97 -13.97
N MET A 122 -9.29 -8.70 -14.06
CA MET A 122 -9.30 -10.18 -14.01
C MET A 122 -9.79 -10.72 -12.66
N MET A 123 -9.47 -10.06 -11.54
CA MET A 123 -9.98 -10.44 -10.21
C MET A 123 -11.50 -10.24 -10.13
N LEU A 124 -12.01 -9.10 -10.63
CA LEU A 124 -13.44 -8.78 -10.61
C LEU A 124 -14.29 -9.71 -11.49
N GLU A 125 -13.69 -10.38 -12.47
CA GLU A 125 -14.35 -11.43 -13.24
C GLU A 125 -14.61 -12.69 -12.38
N LEU A 126 -13.86 -12.90 -11.29
CA LEU A 126 -14.04 -14.06 -10.40
C LEU A 126 -15.06 -13.76 -9.29
N THR A 127 -15.01 -12.59 -8.72
CA THR A 127 -15.88 -12.16 -7.61
C THR A 127 -15.95 -10.62 -7.54
N PRO A 128 -17.10 -10.03 -7.19
CA PRO A 128 -17.15 -8.61 -6.88
C PRO A 128 -16.47 -8.26 -5.55
N GLN A 129 -16.25 -9.26 -4.68
CA GLN A 129 -15.65 -9.09 -3.37
C GLN A 129 -14.12 -9.03 -3.48
N VAL A 130 -13.59 -7.92 -4.01
CA VAL A 130 -12.17 -7.64 -4.19
C VAL A 130 -11.81 -6.37 -3.42
N GLU A 131 -10.99 -6.51 -2.37
CA GLU A 131 -10.46 -5.41 -1.56
C GLU A 131 -9.00 -5.12 -1.96
N PRO A 132 -8.72 -4.07 -2.73
CA PRO A 132 -7.34 -3.69 -3.04
C PRO A 132 -6.68 -3.06 -1.81
N LEU A 133 -5.46 -3.50 -1.50
CA LEU A 133 -4.64 -2.91 -0.44
C LEU A 133 -3.61 -1.93 -1.01
N SER A 134 -3.14 -2.21 -2.21
CA SER A 134 -2.16 -1.40 -2.95
C SER A 134 -2.37 -1.57 -4.46
N LEU A 135 -1.39 -1.17 -5.28
CA LEU A 135 -1.40 -1.44 -6.74
C LEU A 135 -1.13 -2.91 -7.06
N ASP A 136 -0.48 -3.64 -6.17
CA ASP A 136 0.07 -4.97 -6.41
C ASP A 136 -0.54 -6.07 -5.53
N GLU A 137 -1.38 -5.73 -4.55
CA GLU A 137 -1.99 -6.72 -3.66
C GLU A 137 -3.48 -6.47 -3.41
N ALA A 138 -4.23 -7.55 -3.27
CA ALA A 138 -5.65 -7.52 -2.93
C ALA A 138 -6.09 -8.77 -2.18
N PHE A 139 -7.14 -8.62 -1.37
CA PHE A 139 -7.94 -9.73 -0.89
C PHE A 139 -9.09 -10.03 -1.83
N LEU A 140 -9.45 -11.31 -1.93
CA LEU A 140 -10.64 -11.78 -2.64
C LEU A 140 -11.43 -12.70 -1.71
N ASP A 141 -12.73 -12.50 -1.64
CA ASP A 141 -13.65 -13.48 -1.05
C ASP A 141 -14.30 -14.26 -2.20
N LEU A 142 -14.00 -15.55 -2.27
CA LEU A 142 -14.46 -16.49 -3.28
C LEU A 142 -15.62 -17.36 -2.76
N SER A 143 -16.20 -17.03 -1.62
CA SER A 143 -17.34 -17.74 -1.08
C SER A 143 -18.49 -17.75 -2.08
N GLY A 144 -19.09 -18.92 -2.31
CA GLY A 144 -20.20 -19.10 -3.25
C GLY A 144 -19.85 -19.05 -4.74
N THR A 145 -18.60 -18.75 -5.10
CA THR A 145 -18.20 -18.63 -6.53
C THR A 145 -18.08 -19.97 -7.25
N GLN A 146 -18.01 -21.08 -6.52
CA GLN A 146 -17.86 -22.42 -7.09
C GLN A 146 -19.02 -22.81 -8.02
N MET A 147 -20.25 -22.43 -7.66
CA MET A 147 -21.42 -22.70 -8.51
C MET A 147 -21.37 -21.91 -9.83
N LEU A 148 -20.87 -20.69 -9.79
CA LEU A 148 -20.75 -19.81 -10.95
C LEU A 148 -19.65 -20.29 -11.93
N HIS A 149 -18.50 -20.68 -11.39
CA HIS A 149 -17.31 -20.99 -12.19
C HIS A 149 -17.04 -22.47 -12.39
N GLY A 150 -17.78 -23.35 -11.72
CA GLY A 150 -17.58 -24.80 -11.77
C GLY A 150 -16.24 -25.29 -11.19
N LEU A 151 -15.53 -24.43 -10.44
CA LEU A 151 -14.22 -24.71 -9.87
C LEU A 151 -14.14 -24.27 -8.40
N ALA A 152 -13.45 -25.05 -7.59
CA ALA A 152 -13.13 -24.67 -6.22
C ALA A 152 -12.27 -23.39 -6.17
N PRO A 153 -12.35 -22.57 -5.10
CA PRO A 153 -11.58 -21.32 -4.94
C PRO A 153 -10.08 -21.46 -5.21
N ALA A 154 -9.45 -22.54 -4.71
CA ALA A 154 -8.03 -22.81 -4.95
C ALA A 154 -7.69 -22.95 -6.44
N LYS A 155 -8.51 -23.70 -7.21
CA LYS A 155 -8.32 -23.85 -8.67
C LYS A 155 -8.62 -22.55 -9.42
N LEU A 156 -9.60 -21.76 -8.97
CA LEU A 156 -9.88 -20.43 -9.53
C LEU A 156 -8.67 -19.50 -9.40
N MET A 157 -8.07 -19.45 -8.22
CA MET A 157 -6.88 -18.62 -7.98
C MET A 157 -5.65 -19.12 -8.76
N ALA A 158 -5.46 -20.43 -8.91
CA ALA A 158 -4.39 -20.97 -9.75
C ALA A 158 -4.59 -20.60 -11.23
N ARG A 159 -5.84 -20.66 -11.72
CA ARG A 159 -6.21 -20.22 -13.08
C ARG A 159 -5.94 -18.73 -13.27
N LEU A 160 -6.30 -17.89 -12.29
CA LEU A 160 -6.03 -16.45 -12.31
C LEU A 160 -4.53 -16.18 -12.37
N ALA A 161 -3.73 -16.83 -11.51
CA ALA A 161 -2.27 -16.65 -11.51
C ALA A 161 -1.65 -16.99 -12.88
N LYS A 162 -2.07 -18.10 -13.49
CA LYS A 162 -1.62 -18.48 -14.82
C LYS A 162 -2.04 -17.46 -15.89
N ARG A 163 -3.28 -16.98 -15.81
CA ARG A 163 -3.79 -15.96 -16.75
C ARG A 163 -3.00 -14.66 -16.64
N ILE A 164 -2.71 -14.19 -15.44
CA ILE A 164 -1.88 -12.99 -15.22
C ILE A 164 -0.48 -13.19 -15.81
N GLU A 165 0.12 -14.36 -15.60
CA GLU A 165 1.43 -14.69 -16.16
C GLU A 165 1.44 -14.66 -17.69
N ILE A 166 0.39 -15.16 -18.35
CA ILE A 166 0.28 -15.18 -19.82
C ILE A 166 -0.08 -13.80 -20.37
N GLU A 167 -1.09 -13.11 -19.83
CA GLU A 167 -1.66 -11.89 -20.41
C GLU A 167 -0.94 -10.62 -19.95
N VAL A 168 -0.44 -10.60 -18.69
CA VAL A 168 0.26 -9.42 -18.13
C VAL A 168 1.78 -9.61 -18.12
N GLY A 169 2.27 -10.86 -18.17
CA GLY A 169 3.70 -11.16 -18.24
C GLY A 169 4.46 -11.02 -16.94
N ILE A 170 3.77 -11.11 -15.79
CA ILE A 170 4.37 -11.09 -14.45
C ILE A 170 3.81 -12.24 -13.61
N THR A 171 4.52 -12.62 -12.55
CA THR A 171 4.05 -13.66 -11.63
C THR A 171 3.39 -13.06 -10.39
N VAL A 172 2.55 -13.86 -9.75
CA VAL A 172 1.89 -13.53 -8.49
C VAL A 172 2.07 -14.66 -7.49
N SER A 173 2.04 -14.31 -6.21
CA SER A 173 2.00 -15.26 -5.10
C SER A 173 0.65 -15.18 -4.40
N ILE A 174 0.10 -16.34 -4.04
CA ILE A 174 -1.24 -16.48 -3.51
C ILE A 174 -1.18 -17.14 -2.13
N GLY A 175 -1.94 -16.63 -1.21
CA GLY A 175 -2.27 -17.29 0.04
C GLY A 175 -3.78 -17.54 0.11
N LEU A 176 -4.17 -18.75 0.45
CA LEU A 176 -5.57 -19.15 0.64
C LEU A 176 -5.78 -19.57 2.09
N SER A 177 -6.85 -19.10 2.70
CA SER A 177 -7.20 -19.41 4.08
C SER A 177 -8.68 -19.15 4.36
N PHE A 178 -9.09 -19.23 5.63
CA PHE A 178 -10.45 -18.95 6.09
C PHE A 178 -10.62 -17.50 6.58
N ASN A 179 -9.53 -16.70 6.72
CA ASN A 179 -9.59 -15.29 7.08
C ASN A 179 -8.47 -14.48 6.41
N LYS A 180 -8.61 -13.15 6.47
CA LYS A 180 -7.68 -12.20 5.82
C LYS A 180 -6.26 -12.26 6.40
N PHE A 181 -6.13 -12.39 7.72
CA PHE A 181 -4.81 -12.42 8.37
C PHE A 181 -3.97 -13.59 7.86
N LEU A 182 -4.53 -14.79 7.88
CA LEU A 182 -3.81 -15.99 7.46
C LEU A 182 -3.62 -16.07 5.95
N ALA A 183 -4.60 -15.65 5.16
CA ALA A 183 -4.46 -15.58 3.71
C ALA A 183 -3.27 -14.69 3.31
N LYS A 184 -3.13 -13.51 3.95
CA LYS A 184 -1.99 -12.63 3.69
C LYS A 184 -0.67 -13.20 4.18
N LEU A 185 -0.66 -13.90 5.29
CA LEU A 185 0.53 -14.56 5.79
C LEU A 185 0.95 -15.70 4.86
N ALA A 186 -0.01 -16.51 4.40
CA ALA A 186 0.23 -17.61 3.47
C ALA A 186 0.87 -17.11 2.15
N SER A 187 0.43 -15.98 1.61
CA SER A 187 0.97 -15.44 0.35
C SER A 187 2.46 -15.09 0.40
N GLU A 188 3.05 -14.96 1.60
CA GLU A 188 4.48 -14.66 1.78
C GLU A 188 5.36 -15.91 1.89
N LEU A 189 4.78 -17.10 2.18
CA LEU A 189 5.55 -18.30 2.53
C LEU A 189 6.39 -18.85 1.37
N ASP A 190 5.81 -18.88 0.16
CA ASP A 190 6.41 -19.55 -1.00
C ASP A 190 6.82 -18.57 -2.12
N LYS A 191 6.99 -17.27 -1.82
CA LYS A 191 7.42 -16.28 -2.83
C LYS A 191 8.79 -16.62 -3.41
N PRO A 192 9.01 -16.41 -4.73
CA PRO A 192 8.06 -15.92 -5.75
C PRO A 192 7.24 -17.04 -6.41
N ARG A 193 6.15 -16.65 -7.10
CA ARG A 193 5.26 -17.55 -7.86
C ARG A 193 4.68 -18.65 -6.98
N GLY A 194 4.49 -18.29 -5.70
CA GLY A 194 4.02 -19.19 -4.65
C GLY A 194 2.52 -19.40 -4.65
N PHE A 195 2.10 -20.48 -4.00
CA PHE A 195 0.72 -20.70 -3.60
C PHE A 195 0.73 -21.54 -2.32
N ALA A 196 0.47 -20.89 -1.20
CA ALA A 196 0.41 -21.56 0.08
C ALA A 196 -1.00 -21.51 0.67
N VAL A 197 -1.29 -22.50 1.48
CA VAL A 197 -2.59 -22.66 2.16
C VAL A 197 -2.33 -22.77 3.66
N ILE A 198 -3.17 -22.13 4.44
CA ILE A 198 -3.23 -22.30 5.90
C ILE A 198 -4.71 -22.58 6.23
N GLY A 199 -5.02 -23.81 6.58
CA GLY A 199 -6.37 -24.25 6.97
C GLY A 199 -6.71 -23.89 8.41
N GLU A 200 -7.96 -24.08 8.78
CA GLU A 200 -8.47 -23.79 10.12
C GLU A 200 -7.90 -24.76 11.16
N ALA A 201 -7.80 -26.02 10.78
CA ALA A 201 -7.38 -27.09 11.69
C ALA A 201 -5.95 -26.91 12.23
N GLU A 202 -5.01 -26.44 11.40
CA GLU A 202 -3.60 -26.30 11.79
C GLU A 202 -3.21 -24.87 12.17
N ALA A 203 -4.05 -23.86 11.92
CA ALA A 203 -3.69 -22.44 12.01
C ALA A 203 -3.06 -22.02 13.33
N VAL A 204 -3.65 -22.41 14.46
CA VAL A 204 -3.15 -22.06 15.80
C VAL A 204 -1.80 -22.73 16.06
N ALA A 205 -1.65 -23.99 15.73
CA ALA A 205 -0.41 -24.73 15.87
C ALA A 205 0.69 -24.17 14.95
N PHE A 206 0.34 -23.86 13.69
CA PHE A 206 1.23 -23.24 12.71
C PHE A 206 1.81 -21.89 13.20
N LEU A 207 0.99 -21.09 13.87
CA LEU A 207 1.40 -19.78 14.40
C LEU A 207 2.30 -19.89 15.62
N ARG A 208 2.20 -20.95 16.40
CA ARG A 208 2.84 -21.09 17.72
C ARG A 208 4.34 -20.80 17.71
N ASP A 209 5.06 -21.37 16.76
CA ASP A 209 6.51 -21.26 16.65
C ASP A 209 6.98 -20.05 15.82
N LYS A 210 6.06 -19.22 15.36
CA LYS A 210 6.42 -18.03 14.58
C LYS A 210 6.78 -16.86 15.50
N PRO A 211 7.79 -16.05 15.12
CA PRO A 211 8.10 -14.83 15.86
C PRO A 211 6.94 -13.85 15.78
N VAL A 212 6.77 -13.01 16.80
CA VAL A 212 5.68 -12.01 16.87
C VAL A 212 5.64 -11.10 15.63
N GLY A 213 6.78 -10.86 14.99
CA GLY A 213 6.87 -10.08 13.76
C GLY A 213 6.09 -10.65 12.57
N PHE A 214 5.67 -11.92 12.61
CA PHE A 214 4.75 -12.52 11.65
C PHE A 214 3.34 -11.94 11.72
N ILE A 215 2.94 -11.40 12.88
CA ILE A 215 1.67 -10.67 13.00
C ILE A 215 1.84 -9.32 12.31
N ARG A 216 1.23 -9.17 11.13
CA ARG A 216 1.25 -7.89 10.39
C ARG A 216 0.61 -6.79 11.25
N GLY A 217 1.34 -5.71 11.46
CA GLY A 217 0.97 -4.64 12.39
C GLY A 217 1.80 -4.66 13.68
N ALA A 218 2.43 -5.79 14.03
CA ALA A 218 3.43 -5.84 15.10
C ALA A 218 4.79 -5.30 14.59
N GLY A 219 4.87 -3.99 14.40
CA GLY A 219 6.09 -3.31 13.95
C GLY A 219 7.22 -3.35 15.00
N ALA A 220 8.42 -2.90 14.62
CA ALA A 220 9.64 -2.98 15.45
C ALA A 220 9.46 -2.40 16.87
N ALA A 221 8.72 -1.30 17.03
CA ALA A 221 8.47 -0.70 18.35
C ALA A 221 7.63 -1.61 19.26
N LEU A 222 6.59 -2.26 18.71
CA LEU A 222 5.76 -3.20 19.46
C LEU A 222 6.56 -4.48 19.77
N GLN A 223 7.30 -5.02 18.80
CA GLN A 223 8.17 -6.17 19.01
C GLN A 223 9.19 -5.89 20.11
N ALA A 224 9.86 -4.73 20.10
CA ALA A 224 10.80 -4.34 21.14
C ALA A 224 10.15 -4.22 22.53
N ARG A 225 8.89 -3.74 22.59
CA ARG A 225 8.13 -3.67 23.85
C ARG A 225 7.79 -5.07 24.37
N LEU A 226 7.31 -5.96 23.49
CA LEU A 226 6.98 -7.35 23.83
C LEU A 226 8.23 -8.13 24.29
N ALA A 227 9.36 -7.94 23.59
CA ALA A 227 10.62 -8.58 23.91
C ALA A 227 11.15 -8.22 25.33
N LYS A 228 10.91 -6.97 25.80
CA LYS A 228 11.23 -6.57 27.18
C LYS A 228 10.46 -7.37 28.22
N ASP A 229 9.27 -7.84 27.88
CA ASP A 229 8.42 -8.68 28.72
C ASP A 229 8.65 -10.18 28.46
N GLY A 230 9.70 -10.53 27.70
CA GLY A 230 10.06 -11.91 27.37
C GLY A 230 9.22 -12.53 26.25
N ILE A 231 8.36 -11.75 25.56
CA ILE A 231 7.46 -12.23 24.51
C ILE A 231 8.12 -12.01 23.14
N THR A 232 8.57 -13.10 22.51
CA THR A 232 9.24 -13.09 21.19
C THR A 232 8.52 -13.92 20.14
N HIS A 233 7.73 -14.92 20.56
CA HIS A 233 7.00 -15.85 19.71
C HIS A 233 5.50 -15.80 19.98
N ILE A 234 4.71 -16.14 18.96
CA ILE A 234 3.25 -16.10 19.02
C ILE A 234 2.70 -17.08 20.07
N GLY A 235 3.32 -18.25 20.22
CA GLY A 235 2.91 -19.24 21.22
C GLY A 235 2.89 -18.70 22.65
N GLN A 236 3.83 -17.80 22.99
CA GLN A 236 3.82 -17.15 24.29
C GLN A 236 2.60 -16.24 24.50
N ILE A 237 2.09 -15.65 23.42
CA ILE A 237 0.83 -14.87 23.44
C ILE A 237 -0.36 -15.81 23.58
N GLN A 238 -0.36 -16.97 22.91
CA GLN A 238 -1.41 -17.99 23.02
C GLN A 238 -1.54 -18.53 24.47
N ASP A 239 -0.41 -18.66 25.17
CA ASP A 239 -0.39 -19.18 26.54
C ASP A 239 -0.81 -18.13 27.60
N MET A 240 -1.02 -16.86 27.20
CA MET A 240 -1.44 -15.78 28.09
C MET A 240 -2.94 -15.56 28.05
N ALA A 241 -3.56 -15.27 29.19
CA ALA A 241 -4.97 -14.87 29.21
C ALA A 241 -5.17 -13.50 28.55
N ALA A 242 -6.28 -13.35 27.80
CA ALA A 242 -6.63 -12.11 27.13
C ALA A 242 -6.67 -10.89 28.06
N LYS A 243 -7.17 -11.07 29.32
CA LYS A 243 -7.20 -10.03 30.34
C LYS A 243 -5.83 -9.52 30.75
N ASP A 244 -4.80 -10.39 30.77
CA ASP A 244 -3.45 -10.01 31.16
C ASP A 244 -2.75 -9.25 30.03
N LEU A 245 -2.98 -9.64 28.78
CA LEU A 245 -2.53 -8.90 27.61
C LEU A 245 -3.23 -7.53 27.50
N ALA A 246 -4.53 -7.47 27.79
CA ALA A 246 -5.28 -6.22 27.81
C ALA A 246 -4.74 -5.26 28.89
N ARG A 247 -4.44 -5.77 30.08
CA ARG A 247 -3.86 -4.98 31.19
C ARG A 247 -2.51 -4.38 30.84
N ARG A 248 -1.63 -5.12 30.13
CA ARG A 248 -0.27 -4.67 29.76
C ARG A 248 -0.20 -3.80 28.53
N TYR A 249 -1.03 -4.09 27.52
CA TYR A 249 -0.93 -3.51 26.17
C TYR A 249 -2.23 -2.84 25.68
N GLY A 250 -3.28 -2.81 26.52
CA GLY A 250 -4.58 -2.24 26.13
C GLY A 250 -5.23 -3.00 24.96
N ASN A 251 -5.93 -2.27 24.07
CA ASN A 251 -6.57 -2.84 22.89
C ASN A 251 -5.58 -3.58 21.95
N THR A 252 -4.31 -3.16 21.95
CA THR A 252 -3.26 -3.86 21.18
C THR A 252 -3.04 -5.27 21.74
N GLY A 253 -3.14 -5.46 23.05
CA GLY A 253 -3.01 -6.78 23.67
C GLY A 253 -4.15 -7.72 23.29
N LEU A 254 -5.41 -7.23 23.27
CA LEU A 254 -6.56 -7.99 22.81
C LEU A 254 -6.43 -8.36 21.33
N TRP A 255 -6.05 -7.40 20.50
CA TRP A 255 -5.80 -7.63 19.08
C TRP A 255 -4.73 -8.70 18.83
N LEU A 256 -3.60 -8.64 19.56
CA LEU A 256 -2.56 -9.67 19.49
C LEU A 256 -3.08 -11.04 19.91
N HIS A 257 -3.87 -11.12 21.00
CA HIS A 257 -4.47 -12.36 21.48
C HIS A 257 -5.36 -13.00 20.41
N HIS A 258 -6.27 -12.22 19.80
CA HIS A 258 -7.14 -12.72 18.74
C HIS A 258 -6.35 -13.26 17.55
N LEU A 259 -5.38 -12.50 17.05
CA LEU A 259 -4.57 -12.95 15.90
C LEU A 259 -3.68 -14.14 16.25
N ALA A 260 -3.14 -14.23 17.46
CA ALA A 260 -2.38 -15.40 17.93
C ALA A 260 -3.22 -16.67 17.93
N HIS A 261 -4.53 -16.56 18.14
CA HIS A 261 -5.49 -17.67 18.07
C HIS A 261 -6.16 -17.79 16.69
N ALA A 262 -5.53 -17.23 15.65
CA ALA A 262 -6.04 -17.27 14.27
C ALA A 262 -7.43 -16.59 14.07
N GLN A 263 -7.85 -15.74 14.99
CA GLN A 263 -9.15 -15.06 14.97
C GLN A 263 -9.03 -13.71 14.28
N ASP A 264 -9.58 -13.59 13.09
CA ASP A 264 -9.72 -12.34 12.34
C ASP A 264 -11.12 -12.25 11.75
N SER A 265 -11.97 -11.42 12.35
CA SER A 265 -13.38 -11.26 11.95
C SER A 265 -13.59 -10.24 10.82
N ARG A 266 -12.51 -9.61 10.31
CA ARG A 266 -12.62 -8.63 9.23
C ARG A 266 -13.04 -9.31 7.93
N LYS A 267 -14.11 -8.81 7.32
CA LYS A 267 -14.55 -9.26 6.00
C LYS A 267 -13.72 -8.57 4.91
N VAL A 268 -13.75 -9.13 3.70
CA VAL A 268 -13.27 -8.46 2.50
C VAL A 268 -14.23 -7.32 2.19
N ASP A 269 -13.71 -6.10 2.08
CA ASP A 269 -14.46 -4.86 1.90
C ASP A 269 -14.05 -4.17 0.59
N PRO A 270 -14.82 -4.36 -0.49
CA PRO A 270 -14.53 -3.73 -1.79
C PRO A 270 -14.65 -2.21 -1.79
N ASP A 271 -15.48 -1.67 -0.88
CA ASP A 271 -15.91 -0.28 -0.84
C ASP A 271 -15.21 0.53 0.25
N GLY A 272 -14.01 0.09 0.65
CA GLY A 272 -13.25 0.70 1.72
C GLY A 272 -13.23 2.24 1.63
N GLU A 273 -13.77 2.93 2.64
CA GLU A 273 -13.89 4.38 2.67
C GLU A 273 -12.54 5.08 2.58
N LEU A 274 -12.45 6.06 1.69
CA LEU A 274 -11.33 6.99 1.62
C LEU A 274 -11.33 7.88 2.87
N LYS A 275 -10.35 7.72 3.75
CA LYS A 275 -10.29 8.44 5.05
C LYS A 275 -9.57 9.77 4.98
N SER A 276 -8.61 9.92 4.07
CA SER A 276 -7.82 11.12 3.93
C SER A 276 -7.19 11.23 2.54
N ILE A 277 -6.89 12.44 2.10
CA ILE A 277 -6.17 12.74 0.87
C ILE A 277 -4.96 13.60 1.24
N SER A 278 -3.74 13.15 0.92
CA SER A 278 -2.53 13.87 1.30
C SER A 278 -1.47 13.85 0.21
N SER A 279 -0.54 14.80 0.31
CA SER A 279 0.66 14.86 -0.53
C SER A 279 1.84 15.33 0.33
N GLU A 280 2.97 14.63 0.22
CA GLU A 280 4.19 15.00 0.92
C GLU A 280 5.42 14.87 0.01
N THR A 281 6.48 15.57 0.36
CA THR A 281 7.76 15.48 -0.36
C THR A 281 8.92 15.50 0.62
N THR A 282 9.91 14.65 0.37
CA THR A 282 11.21 14.66 1.04
C THR A 282 12.16 15.57 0.24
N PHE A 283 12.83 16.48 0.89
CA PHE A 283 13.76 17.41 0.25
C PHE A 283 15.14 16.77 0.06
N ASP A 284 15.87 17.14 -0.98
CA ASP A 284 17.26 16.69 -1.18
C ASP A 284 18.20 17.31 -0.13
N THR A 285 17.93 18.55 0.27
CA THR A 285 18.58 19.27 1.37
C THR A 285 17.53 19.75 2.37
N ASN A 286 17.90 19.82 3.66
CA ASN A 286 16.98 20.31 4.67
C ASN A 286 16.65 21.79 4.44
N ILE A 287 15.41 22.18 4.70
CA ILE A 287 14.91 23.55 4.55
C ILE A 287 14.52 24.08 5.93
N ALA A 288 15.00 25.26 6.28
CA ALA A 288 14.66 25.97 7.53
C ALA A 288 13.92 27.30 7.26
N LYS A 289 14.12 27.90 6.08
CA LYS A 289 13.51 29.19 5.74
C LYS A 289 12.02 29.03 5.49
N PHE A 290 11.22 29.86 6.13
CA PHE A 290 9.76 29.84 6.01
C PHE A 290 9.29 30.00 4.56
N GLU A 291 9.88 30.95 3.82
CA GLU A 291 9.51 31.29 2.43
C GLU A 291 9.71 30.09 1.49
N ASP A 292 10.78 29.31 1.70
CA ASP A 292 11.06 28.11 0.91
C ASP A 292 10.09 26.98 1.28
N LEU A 293 9.79 26.80 2.57
CA LEU A 293 8.78 25.84 3.05
C LEU A 293 7.37 26.21 2.56
N GLU A 294 7.02 27.49 2.57
CA GLU A 294 5.74 28.03 2.09
C GLU A 294 5.54 27.72 0.60
N ALA A 295 6.57 27.88 -0.23
CA ALA A 295 6.53 27.56 -1.64
C ALA A 295 6.31 26.05 -1.90
N VAL A 296 6.93 25.19 -1.07
CA VAL A 296 6.68 23.75 -1.13
C VAL A 296 5.26 23.42 -0.67
N LEU A 297 4.79 24.01 0.43
CA LEU A 297 3.45 23.80 0.95
C LEU A 297 2.38 24.11 -0.09
N TRP A 298 2.53 25.22 -0.82
CA TRP A 298 1.62 25.57 -1.91
C TRP A 298 1.50 24.44 -2.95
N ARG A 299 2.62 23.91 -3.44
CA ARG A 299 2.61 22.82 -4.42
C ARG A 299 1.95 21.55 -3.90
N GLN A 300 2.16 21.24 -2.61
CA GLN A 300 1.49 20.10 -2.01
C GLN A 300 -0.02 20.34 -1.86
N ALA A 301 -0.46 21.53 -1.51
CA ALA A 301 -1.86 21.90 -1.43
C ALA A 301 -2.56 21.83 -2.80
N GLU A 302 -1.92 22.28 -3.88
CA GLU A 302 -2.45 22.10 -5.25
C GLU A 302 -2.63 20.62 -5.62
N ARG A 303 -1.68 19.74 -5.25
CA ARG A 303 -1.79 18.30 -5.50
C ARG A 303 -2.91 17.65 -4.69
N VAL A 304 -3.09 18.05 -3.43
CA VAL A 304 -4.19 17.56 -2.58
C VAL A 304 -5.52 18.01 -3.16
N SER A 305 -5.66 19.28 -3.53
CA SER A 305 -6.86 19.83 -4.16
C SER A 305 -7.22 19.09 -5.45
N ALA A 306 -6.25 18.86 -6.35
CA ALA A 306 -6.49 18.13 -7.58
C ALA A 306 -6.99 16.69 -7.32
N ARG A 307 -6.40 15.99 -6.35
CA ARG A 307 -6.82 14.64 -5.94
C ARG A 307 -8.21 14.64 -5.30
N ALA A 308 -8.50 15.63 -4.46
CA ALA A 308 -9.79 15.80 -3.80
C ALA A 308 -10.91 15.97 -4.84
N LYS A 309 -10.72 16.87 -5.80
CA LYS A 309 -11.65 17.11 -6.90
C LYS A 309 -11.83 15.87 -7.78
N ALA A 310 -10.75 15.17 -8.12
CA ALA A 310 -10.79 13.95 -8.93
C ALA A 310 -11.53 12.80 -8.24
N SER A 311 -11.53 12.75 -6.91
CA SER A 311 -12.23 11.73 -6.10
C SER A 311 -13.65 12.13 -5.71
N GLY A 312 -14.12 13.35 -6.04
CA GLY A 312 -15.43 13.87 -5.61
C GLY A 312 -15.54 14.09 -4.10
N HIS A 313 -14.42 14.36 -3.41
CA HIS A 313 -14.42 14.56 -1.96
C HIS A 313 -13.71 15.85 -1.57
N GLY A 314 -14.13 16.43 -0.46
CA GLY A 314 -13.36 17.46 0.25
C GLY A 314 -13.14 17.07 1.71
N GLY A 315 -12.33 17.84 2.44
CA GLY A 315 -12.03 17.50 3.82
C GLY A 315 -12.29 18.64 4.78
N ARG A 316 -12.78 18.30 5.98
CA ARG A 316 -13.07 19.25 7.05
C ARG A 316 -11.84 19.55 7.93
N THR A 317 -10.85 18.67 7.95
CA THR A 317 -9.64 18.85 8.74
C THR A 317 -8.42 18.93 7.84
N VAL A 318 -7.68 20.03 7.93
CA VAL A 318 -6.38 20.22 7.25
C VAL A 318 -5.26 19.76 8.17
N VAL A 319 -4.39 18.90 7.68
CA VAL A 319 -3.29 18.29 8.43
C VAL A 319 -1.96 18.69 7.80
N LEU A 320 -1.15 19.42 8.55
CA LEU A 320 0.26 19.69 8.20
C LEU A 320 1.14 18.62 8.82
N LYS A 321 2.04 18.03 8.04
CA LYS A 321 3.05 17.08 8.48
C LYS A 321 4.45 17.61 8.17
N LEU A 322 5.30 17.68 9.19
CA LEU A 322 6.69 18.06 9.07
C LEU A 322 7.57 16.97 9.64
N LYS A 323 8.74 16.74 9.04
CA LYS A 323 9.75 15.85 9.59
C LYS A 323 11.08 16.61 9.70
N THR A 324 11.64 16.65 10.90
CA THR A 324 12.90 17.36 11.14
C THR A 324 14.09 16.60 10.53
N ALA A 325 15.25 17.25 10.43
CA ALA A 325 16.51 16.63 10.04
C ALA A 325 16.84 15.38 10.88
N GLY A 326 16.53 15.40 12.18
CA GLY A 326 16.67 14.26 13.12
C GLY A 326 15.52 13.27 13.10
N PHE A 327 14.70 13.22 12.02
CA PHE A 327 13.59 12.28 11.81
C PHE A 327 12.40 12.39 12.77
N ARG A 328 12.37 13.39 13.65
CA ARG A 328 11.20 13.65 14.50
C ARG A 328 10.03 14.16 13.64
N THR A 329 8.88 13.53 13.74
CA THR A 329 7.66 13.97 13.04
C THR A 329 6.89 14.96 13.93
N ARG A 330 6.46 16.09 13.34
CA ARG A 330 5.52 17.05 13.93
C ARG A 330 4.28 17.07 13.04
N THR A 331 3.11 16.94 13.64
CA THR A 331 1.82 17.00 12.93
C THR A 331 0.96 18.06 13.57
N ARG A 332 0.28 18.88 12.76
CA ARG A 332 -0.70 19.90 13.20
C ARG A 332 -1.98 19.73 12.40
N SER A 333 -3.09 19.61 13.11
CA SER A 333 -4.42 19.49 12.53
C SER A 333 -5.26 20.70 12.87
N VAL A 334 -5.96 21.23 11.89
CA VAL A 334 -6.87 22.38 12.03
C VAL A 334 -8.20 22.01 11.39
N SER A 335 -9.27 22.03 12.18
CA SER A 335 -10.63 21.79 11.66
C SER A 335 -11.20 23.09 11.09
N LEU A 336 -11.90 22.94 9.98
CA LEU A 336 -12.61 24.01 9.27
C LEU A 336 -14.11 23.94 9.59
N ASP A 337 -14.82 25.02 9.45
CA ASP A 337 -16.28 25.09 9.63
C ASP A 337 -17.02 24.29 8.56
N SER A 338 -16.48 24.22 7.34
CA SER A 338 -17.02 23.44 6.23
C SER A 338 -15.90 22.68 5.48
N PRO A 339 -16.21 21.51 4.86
CA PRO A 339 -15.24 20.78 4.03
C PRO A 339 -14.75 21.63 2.86
N THR A 340 -13.52 21.39 2.40
CA THR A 340 -12.94 22.11 1.27
C THR A 340 -12.19 21.20 0.30
N GLN A 341 -12.26 21.54 -0.97
CA GLN A 341 -11.42 20.99 -2.05
C GLN A 341 -10.41 22.04 -2.55
N LEU A 342 -10.51 23.30 -2.11
CA LEU A 342 -9.76 24.41 -2.66
C LEU A 342 -8.31 24.43 -2.16
N ALA A 343 -7.36 24.48 -3.07
CA ALA A 343 -5.94 24.57 -2.75
C ALA A 343 -5.61 25.82 -1.92
N ASP A 344 -6.26 26.95 -2.21
CA ASP A 344 -6.06 28.22 -1.47
C ASP A 344 -6.49 28.08 0.01
N ARG A 345 -7.63 27.44 0.28
CA ARG A 345 -8.12 27.25 1.64
C ARG A 345 -7.25 26.26 2.42
N ILE A 346 -6.89 25.13 1.80
CA ILE A 346 -5.96 24.14 2.37
C ILE A 346 -4.62 24.80 2.69
N PHE A 347 -4.08 25.57 1.75
CA PHE A 347 -2.80 26.25 1.90
C PHE A 347 -2.82 27.29 3.03
N ARG A 348 -3.80 28.20 3.07
CA ARG A 348 -3.89 29.25 4.09
C ARG A 348 -3.95 28.66 5.49
N THR A 349 -4.79 27.62 5.67
CA THR A 349 -4.93 26.93 6.94
C THR A 349 -3.62 26.27 7.37
N ALA A 350 -2.99 25.52 6.47
CA ALA A 350 -1.72 24.85 6.77
C ALA A 350 -0.55 25.85 6.93
N ARG A 351 -0.58 26.99 6.24
CA ARG A 351 0.41 28.06 6.32
C ARG A 351 0.50 28.68 7.71
N GLU A 352 -0.63 28.92 8.35
CA GLU A 352 -0.65 29.44 9.72
C GLU A 352 -0.07 28.43 10.72
N ALA A 353 -0.36 27.14 10.52
CA ALA A 353 0.27 26.08 11.30
C ALA A 353 1.78 25.98 11.03
N LEU A 354 2.20 26.12 9.78
CA LEU A 354 3.62 26.10 9.38
C LEU A 354 4.38 27.28 10.01
N ARG A 355 3.79 28.48 10.04
CA ARG A 355 4.42 29.68 10.63
C ARG A 355 4.79 29.48 12.09
N ARG A 356 3.96 28.77 12.85
CA ARG A 356 4.21 28.45 14.27
C ARG A 356 5.32 27.42 14.47
N GLU A 357 5.57 26.59 13.45
CA GLU A 357 6.62 25.53 13.48
C GLU A 357 7.95 25.97 12.86
N ALA A 358 7.96 27.09 12.13
CA ALA A 358 9.15 27.64 11.47
C ALA A 358 9.99 28.48 12.45
N ASP A 359 10.50 27.82 13.47
CA ASP A 359 11.32 28.37 14.57
C ASP A 359 12.84 28.28 14.29
N GLY A 360 13.24 28.16 13.03
CA GLY A 360 14.62 27.86 12.62
C GLY A 360 14.95 26.39 12.53
N THR A 361 14.03 25.49 12.92
CA THR A 361 14.20 24.05 12.76
C THR A 361 14.35 23.69 11.29
N ALA A 362 15.40 22.92 10.97
CA ALA A 362 15.61 22.38 9.63
C ALA A 362 14.73 21.14 9.40
N PHE A 363 13.86 21.19 8.40
CA PHE A 363 12.98 20.10 8.01
C PHE A 363 13.49 19.35 6.79
N ARG A 364 13.34 18.03 6.80
CA ARG A 364 13.67 17.15 5.67
C ARG A 364 12.46 16.78 4.81
N LEU A 365 11.24 16.92 5.33
CA LEU A 365 10.00 16.58 4.67
C LEU A 365 8.91 17.57 5.09
N LEU A 366 8.07 17.91 4.13
CA LEU A 366 6.82 18.62 4.33
C LEU A 366 5.70 17.91 3.56
N GLY A 367 4.56 17.77 4.21
CA GLY A 367 3.32 17.28 3.63
C GLY A 367 2.11 18.04 4.13
N VAL A 368 1.05 18.02 3.35
CA VAL A 368 -0.26 18.50 3.75
C VAL A 368 -1.32 17.47 3.31
N GLY A 369 -2.42 17.40 4.04
CA GLY A 369 -3.55 16.55 3.71
C GLY A 369 -4.84 17.10 4.24
N ILE A 370 -5.92 16.47 3.81
CA ILE A 370 -7.27 16.68 4.31
C ILE A 370 -7.83 15.35 4.81
N SER A 371 -8.59 15.42 5.88
CA SER A 371 -9.29 14.29 6.49
C SER A 371 -10.70 14.69 6.94
N GLN A 372 -11.46 13.75 7.52
CA GLN A 372 -12.89 13.93 7.71
C GLN A 372 -13.55 14.32 6.39
N LEU A 373 -13.43 13.38 5.42
CA LEU A 373 -13.89 13.59 4.06
C LEU A 373 -15.42 13.67 3.98
N ALA A 374 -15.89 14.51 3.08
CA ALA A 374 -17.29 14.66 2.74
C ALA A 374 -17.44 14.73 1.22
N PRO A 375 -18.62 14.44 0.65
CA PRO A 375 -18.89 14.62 -0.78
C PRO A 375 -18.61 16.05 -1.24
N ASP A 376 -18.30 16.21 -2.52
CA ASP A 376 -17.98 17.51 -3.13
C ASP A 376 -19.16 18.48 -3.10
N THR A 377 -20.41 17.96 -3.07
CA THR A 377 -21.65 18.74 -2.92
C THR A 377 -21.69 19.56 -1.63
N ASP A 378 -21.02 19.09 -0.59
CA ASP A 378 -21.00 19.72 0.74
C ASP A 378 -19.83 20.68 0.91
N CYS A 379 -18.97 20.78 -0.12
CA CYS A 379 -17.71 21.51 -0.05
C CYS A 379 -17.83 22.96 -0.47
N ASP A 380 -17.09 23.82 0.27
CA ASP A 380 -16.88 25.22 -0.07
C ASP A 380 -18.20 26.00 -0.29
N PRO A 381 -19.16 25.93 0.67
CA PRO A 381 -20.38 26.72 0.59
C PRO A 381 -20.05 28.22 0.56
N ALA A 382 -21.01 29.03 0.08
CA ALA A 382 -20.86 30.47 0.09
C ALA A 382 -20.58 30.98 1.51
N ASP A 383 -19.50 31.71 1.68
CA ASP A 383 -19.08 32.29 2.97
C ASP A 383 -19.58 33.73 3.04
N LEU A 384 -20.42 34.04 4.01
CA LEU A 384 -21.01 35.36 4.23
C LEU A 384 -20.01 36.34 4.87
N VAL A 385 -18.91 35.84 5.45
CA VAL A 385 -17.91 36.65 6.13
C VAL A 385 -16.71 36.94 5.22
N ASP A 386 -16.36 36.01 4.31
CA ASP A 386 -15.28 36.16 3.32
C ASP A 386 -15.82 36.38 1.90
N ASP A 387 -16.21 37.58 1.57
CA ASP A 387 -16.71 37.98 0.23
C ASP A 387 -15.78 37.59 -0.93
N GLY A 388 -14.48 37.42 -0.63
CA GLY A 388 -13.47 36.97 -1.62
C GLY A 388 -13.47 35.45 -1.85
N SER A 389 -14.12 34.65 -1.02
CA SER A 389 -14.08 33.18 -1.07
C SER A 389 -14.64 32.64 -2.39
N ALA A 390 -15.81 33.14 -2.81
CA ALA A 390 -16.47 32.76 -4.05
C ALA A 390 -15.60 33.10 -5.29
N LYS A 391 -14.98 34.29 -5.31
CA LYS A 391 -14.08 34.70 -6.41
C LYS A 391 -12.85 33.82 -6.50
N ARG A 392 -12.23 33.48 -5.34
CA ARG A 392 -11.07 32.59 -5.30
C ARG A 392 -11.42 31.17 -5.77
N ALA A 393 -12.57 30.66 -5.34
CA ALA A 393 -13.07 29.36 -5.79
C ALA A 393 -13.33 29.32 -7.30
N ALA A 394 -14.00 30.34 -7.84
CA ALA A 394 -14.25 30.48 -9.27
C ALA A 394 -12.95 30.57 -10.08
N THR A 395 -11.98 31.35 -9.61
CA THR A 395 -10.65 31.47 -10.24
C THR A 395 -9.93 30.15 -10.26
N GLU A 396 -9.93 29.41 -9.14
CA GLU A 396 -9.26 28.10 -9.05
C GLU A 396 -9.91 27.08 -9.97
N ARG A 397 -11.24 27.00 -10.01
CA ARG A 397 -11.98 26.11 -10.92
C ARG A 397 -11.74 26.47 -12.42
N ALA A 398 -11.61 27.76 -12.75
CA ALA A 398 -11.25 28.19 -14.10
C ALA A 398 -9.83 27.75 -14.48
N MET A 399 -8.86 27.89 -13.56
CA MET A 399 -7.50 27.38 -13.76
C MET A 399 -7.46 25.86 -13.96
N ASP A 400 -8.27 25.10 -13.18
CA ASP A 400 -8.35 23.66 -13.31
C ASP A 400 -8.89 23.25 -14.71
N LYS A 401 -9.89 23.96 -15.24
CA LYS A 401 -10.37 23.74 -16.61
C LYS A 401 -9.30 24.00 -17.68
N VAL A 402 -8.50 25.06 -17.50
CA VAL A 402 -7.38 25.36 -18.43
C VAL A 402 -6.30 24.26 -18.32
N ARG A 403 -5.94 23.83 -17.11
CA ARG A 403 -4.97 22.75 -16.90
C ARG A 403 -5.44 21.40 -17.47
N ALA A 404 -6.72 21.10 -17.36
CA ALA A 404 -7.30 19.88 -17.94
C ALA A 404 -7.22 19.87 -19.48
N LYS A 405 -7.36 21.05 -20.11
CA LYS A 405 -7.34 21.18 -21.57
C LYS A 405 -5.93 21.30 -22.16
N PHE A 406 -5.01 21.98 -21.48
CA PHE A 406 -3.72 22.38 -22.03
C PHE A 406 -2.52 21.81 -21.25
N GLY A 407 -2.77 20.95 -20.23
CA GLY A 407 -1.74 20.37 -19.38
C GLY A 407 -1.50 21.16 -18.07
N GLY A 408 -0.98 20.46 -17.05
CA GLY A 408 -0.83 20.97 -15.69
C GLY A 408 0.05 22.20 -15.53
N GLU A 409 0.99 22.42 -16.45
CA GLU A 409 1.94 23.55 -16.46
C GLU A 409 1.40 24.79 -17.23
N ALA A 410 0.25 24.71 -17.89
CA ALA A 410 -0.30 25.78 -18.71
C ALA A 410 -0.61 27.05 -17.93
N VAL A 411 -1.00 26.92 -16.66
CA VAL A 411 -1.26 28.05 -15.75
C VAL A 411 -0.69 27.72 -14.38
N VAL A 412 0.26 28.55 -13.91
CA VAL A 412 0.91 28.44 -12.61
C VAL A 412 0.68 29.72 -11.81
N LYS A 413 0.26 29.62 -10.54
CA LYS A 413 0.16 30.79 -9.67
C LYS A 413 1.55 31.32 -9.34
N GLY A 414 1.74 32.66 -9.28
CA GLY A 414 3.04 33.30 -9.06
C GLY A 414 3.79 32.86 -7.79
N ARG A 415 3.08 32.33 -6.79
CA ARG A 415 3.69 31.72 -5.59
C ARG A 415 4.47 30.43 -5.91
N ALA A 416 4.03 29.64 -6.91
CA ALA A 416 4.73 28.44 -7.37
C ALA A 416 5.91 28.79 -8.30
N ALA A 417 5.82 29.91 -9.05
CA ALA A 417 6.86 30.35 -9.98
C ALA A 417 8.18 30.76 -9.29
N ARG A 418 8.12 31.30 -8.08
CA ARG A 418 9.32 31.70 -7.31
C ARG A 418 10.30 30.57 -7.02
N SER A 419 9.86 29.30 -7.06
CA SER A 419 10.72 28.14 -6.84
C SER A 419 11.31 27.57 -8.12
N ALA A 420 10.72 27.85 -9.28
CA ALA A 420 11.21 27.43 -10.59
C ALA A 420 12.40 28.29 -11.08
N LEU A 421 12.49 29.52 -10.62
CA LEU A 421 13.55 30.46 -10.98
C LEU A 421 14.88 30.25 -10.22
N ARG A 422 14.95 29.27 -9.30
CA ARG A 422 16.14 28.93 -8.51
C ARG A 422 16.70 27.52 -8.80
N ARG A 423 16.39 26.97 -9.98
CA ARG A 423 17.04 25.73 -10.49
C ARG A 423 18.12 26.08 -11.48
#